data_7191df3a86c92d8d855d3278c637612a
#
_entry.id   7191df3a86c92d8d855d3278c637612a
#
_cell.length_a   1.000
_cell.length_b   1.000
_cell.length_c   1.000
_cell.angle_alpha   90.00
_cell.angle_beta   90.00
_cell.angle_gamma   90.00
#
_symmetry.space_group_name_H-M   'P 1'
#
loop_
_entity.id
_entity.type
_entity.pdbx_description
1 polymer ?
#
loop_
_entity_poly.entity_id
_entity_poly.type
_entity_poly.pdbx_seq_one_letter_code
_entity_poly.pdbx_strand_id
1 'polypeptide(L)'
;VQDADGVPESTSFRSLRLFCFGEIRLFEALGDRLTGVFDTLTGRGALSERDVDAAMREIRKALLEADVALPVVKDFVAKVRTEAVGEKVIRAVKPGQQVVKIVNDALIQTLGGTISEDETDMAAVRKSAELNLNAKPPVVILMAGLQGSGKTTTTGKLSLFLKDRAKKKVMLASLDTNRPAAMEQLGMLAEKSGAGFLPIIKGQSPTEITSRALKEAAKGGYDILFLDTAGRTTINEELMADVIEVARIAKPTETLLVADALTGQDAVETARRFNEALPLTGLVLTRIDGDGRGGAALSMKAVTGLPIKFLGTGEKLDGLEAFDAERLAGRILGQGDVVALVEKASALIDEKEAALAADRLSKGQFDLNDLANQLGQMSKLGGMGGIMKLMPGMGKMKK
;
A
#
# COMPACT_ATOMS: atom_id res chain seq x y z
N VAL A 1 -10.51 17.86 -45.87
CA VAL A 1 -9.46 17.10 -45.23
C VAL A 1 -9.73 17.20 -43.75
N GLN A 2 -10.31 16.13 -43.17
CA GLN A 2 -10.69 15.99 -41.78
C GLN A 2 -9.53 15.29 -41.05
N ASP A 3 -9.00 15.91 -40.03
CA ASP A 3 -8.14 15.26 -39.05
C ASP A 3 -9.01 14.82 -37.89
N ALA A 4 -9.20 13.50 -37.77
CA ALA A 4 -9.76 12.81 -36.65
C ALA A 4 -8.58 12.10 -35.93
N ASP A 5 -8.13 12.61 -34.78
CA ASP A 5 -7.36 11.85 -33.79
C ASP A 5 -7.44 12.58 -32.45
N GLY A 6 -8.58 12.41 -31.79
CA GLY A 6 -8.78 12.74 -30.40
C GLY A 6 -8.70 11.46 -29.55
N VAL A 7 -7.50 10.89 -29.36
CA VAL A 7 -7.27 9.92 -28.30
C VAL A 7 -7.13 10.70 -26.99
N PRO A 8 -8.00 10.49 -25.97
CA PRO A 8 -7.81 11.14 -24.68
C PRO A 8 -6.51 10.61 -24.08
N GLU A 9 -5.57 11.51 -23.83
CA GLU A 9 -4.36 11.23 -23.05
C GLU A 9 -4.75 10.46 -21.78
N SER A 10 -4.13 9.30 -21.60
CA SER A 10 -4.24 8.48 -20.42
C SER A 10 -3.93 9.37 -19.22
N THR A 11 -4.94 9.64 -18.41
CA THR A 11 -4.79 10.36 -17.14
C THR A 11 -3.75 9.61 -16.33
N SER A 12 -2.54 10.12 -16.32
CA SER A 12 -1.40 9.54 -15.65
C SER A 12 -1.74 9.40 -14.17
N PHE A 13 -1.68 8.19 -13.64
CA PHE A 13 -1.84 7.85 -12.21
C PHE A 13 -0.86 8.59 -11.28
N ARG A 14 0.06 9.40 -11.82
CA ARG A 14 0.95 10.28 -11.04
C ARG A 14 0.18 11.24 -10.12
N SER A 15 -1.04 11.65 -10.49
CA SER A 15 -1.91 12.51 -9.65
C SER A 15 -2.67 11.72 -8.56
N LEU A 16 -2.60 10.39 -8.58
CA LEU A 16 -3.33 9.50 -7.66
C LEU A 16 -2.63 9.26 -6.32
N ARG A 17 -1.43 9.81 -6.09
CA ARG A 17 -0.57 9.47 -4.95
C ARG A 17 -0.86 10.22 -3.64
N LEU A 18 -1.85 11.12 -3.59
CA LEU A 18 -2.10 11.94 -2.39
C LEU A 18 -3.26 11.41 -1.54
N PHE A 19 -3.00 11.24 -0.27
CA PHE A 19 -3.84 11.09 0.94
C PHE A 19 -3.99 9.70 1.56
N CYS A 20 -3.56 9.58 2.68
CA CYS A 20 -3.94 9.33 4.06
C CYS A 20 -2.75 8.84 4.86
N PHE A 21 -2.31 9.65 5.80
CA PHE A 21 -1.17 9.31 6.64
C PHE A 21 -1.68 8.70 7.95
N GLY A 22 -1.98 7.40 7.94
CA GLY A 22 -1.94 6.58 9.12
C GLY A 22 -0.48 6.36 9.55
N GLU A 23 -0.18 6.38 10.84
CA GLU A 23 1.11 5.94 11.34
C GLU A 23 1.28 4.47 10.97
N ILE A 24 2.21 4.15 10.07
CA ILE A 24 2.58 2.75 9.78
C ILE A 24 3.54 2.31 10.88
N ARG A 25 3.03 1.64 11.91
CA ARG A 25 3.81 1.14 13.05
C ARG A 25 4.35 -0.26 12.84
N LEU A 26 3.78 -0.97 11.87
CA LEU A 26 4.08 -2.38 11.61
C LEU A 26 5.57 -2.70 11.47
N PHE A 27 6.37 -1.73 11.02
CA PHE A 27 7.79 -1.92 10.75
C PHE A 27 8.71 -1.21 11.75
N GLU A 28 8.21 -0.54 12.80
CA GLU A 28 9.03 0.24 13.73
C GLU A 28 10.08 -0.64 14.42
N ALA A 29 9.70 -1.81 14.95
CA ALA A 29 10.62 -2.71 15.62
C ALA A 29 11.72 -3.26 14.69
N LEU A 30 11.39 -3.55 13.43
CA LEU A 30 12.36 -3.97 12.41
C LEU A 30 13.29 -2.81 12.06
N GLY A 31 12.74 -1.61 11.86
CA GLY A 31 13.47 -0.41 11.54
C GLY A 31 14.49 -0.03 12.61
N ASP A 32 14.10 -0.02 13.88
CA ASP A 32 14.99 0.29 15.01
C ASP A 32 16.18 -0.65 15.06
N ARG A 33 15.95 -1.97 14.84
CA ARG A 33 17.02 -2.97 14.83
C ARG A 33 17.96 -2.80 13.66
N LEU A 34 17.43 -2.61 12.45
CA LEU A 34 18.25 -2.37 11.26
C LEU A 34 19.07 -1.09 11.40
N THR A 35 18.47 -0.01 11.91
CA THR A 35 19.17 1.25 12.19
C THR A 35 20.33 1.05 13.17
N GLY A 36 20.14 0.27 14.23
CA GLY A 36 21.22 -0.06 15.17
C GLY A 36 22.39 -0.80 14.52
N VAL A 37 22.12 -1.72 13.60
CA VAL A 37 23.15 -2.41 12.82
C VAL A 37 23.90 -1.40 11.90
N PHE A 38 23.17 -0.52 11.26
CA PHE A 38 23.75 0.48 10.33
C PHE A 38 24.58 1.54 11.07
N ASP A 39 24.14 1.99 12.23
CA ASP A 39 24.92 2.92 13.06
C ASP A 39 26.31 2.32 13.40
N THR A 40 26.36 1.00 13.63
CA THR A 40 27.61 0.28 13.89
C THR A 40 28.51 0.20 12.65
N LEU A 41 27.93 0.00 11.46
CA LEU A 41 28.68 -0.08 10.21
C LEU A 41 29.16 1.29 9.72
N THR A 42 28.32 2.31 9.79
CA THR A 42 28.63 3.65 9.30
C THR A 42 29.62 4.40 10.16
N GLY A 43 29.71 4.06 11.45
CA GLY A 43 30.71 4.61 12.37
C GLY A 43 32.14 4.12 12.13
N ARG A 44 32.35 3.13 11.23
CA ARG A 44 33.68 2.58 10.92
C ARG A 44 34.23 3.17 9.63
N GLY A 45 35.48 3.61 9.66
CA GLY A 45 36.17 4.18 8.49
C GLY A 45 36.53 3.13 7.42
N ALA A 46 36.68 1.85 7.83
CA ALA A 46 36.94 0.70 6.95
C ALA A 46 36.11 -0.47 7.40
N LEU A 47 35.67 -1.32 6.47
CA LEU A 47 34.95 -2.56 6.74
C LEU A 47 35.76 -3.76 6.27
N SER A 48 35.75 -4.82 7.08
CA SER A 48 36.26 -6.14 6.69
C SER A 48 35.07 -7.07 6.35
N GLU A 49 35.35 -8.18 5.65
CA GLU A 49 34.33 -9.21 5.41
C GLU A 49 33.72 -9.73 6.73
N ARG A 50 34.51 -9.81 7.81
CA ARG A 50 34.01 -10.20 9.13
C ARG A 50 32.98 -9.23 9.69
N ASP A 51 33.16 -7.93 9.44
CA ASP A 51 32.20 -6.90 9.86
C ASP A 51 30.89 -7.02 9.09
N VAL A 52 30.98 -7.25 7.76
CA VAL A 52 29.83 -7.51 6.92
C VAL A 52 29.09 -8.79 7.38
N ASP A 53 29.82 -9.88 7.63
CA ASP A 53 29.23 -11.13 8.11
C ASP A 53 28.57 -10.98 9.50
N ALA A 54 29.13 -10.16 10.38
CA ALA A 54 28.51 -9.83 11.65
C ALA A 54 27.19 -9.06 11.46
N ALA A 55 27.20 -8.05 10.60
CA ALA A 55 25.99 -7.30 10.27
C ALA A 55 24.91 -8.18 9.63
N MET A 56 25.29 -9.08 8.73
CA MET A 56 24.35 -10.01 8.09
C MET A 56 23.69 -10.96 9.09
N ARG A 57 24.40 -11.37 10.15
CA ARG A 57 23.80 -12.17 11.24
C ARG A 57 22.74 -11.37 12.02
N GLU A 58 23.02 -10.12 12.32
CA GLU A 58 22.06 -9.27 13.03
C GLU A 58 20.86 -8.92 12.15
N ILE A 59 21.06 -8.60 10.87
CA ILE A 59 19.96 -8.38 9.88
C ILE A 59 19.10 -9.63 9.77
N ARG A 60 19.71 -10.82 9.64
CA ARG A 60 18.98 -12.08 9.62
C ARG A 60 18.11 -12.26 10.85
N LYS A 61 18.67 -11.98 12.04
CA LYS A 61 17.95 -12.07 13.31
C LYS A 61 16.79 -11.09 13.34
N ALA A 62 17.00 -9.83 12.95
CA ALA A 62 15.97 -8.79 12.89
C ALA A 62 14.80 -9.19 11.97
N LEU A 63 15.09 -9.73 10.78
CA LEU A 63 14.06 -10.18 9.84
C LEU A 63 13.27 -11.39 10.39
N LEU A 64 13.93 -12.36 11.03
CA LEU A 64 13.26 -13.52 11.66
C LEU A 64 12.36 -13.08 12.82
N GLU A 65 12.83 -12.16 13.66
CA GLU A 65 12.05 -11.61 14.77
C GLU A 65 10.89 -10.74 14.30
N ALA A 66 11.02 -10.14 13.10
CA ALA A 66 9.93 -9.48 12.40
C ALA A 66 8.95 -10.45 11.74
N ASP A 67 9.12 -11.76 11.89
CA ASP A 67 8.27 -12.81 11.32
C ASP A 67 8.32 -12.90 9.79
N VAL A 68 9.50 -12.61 9.20
CA VAL A 68 9.73 -12.86 7.78
C VAL A 68 9.98 -14.36 7.55
N ALA A 69 9.39 -14.93 6.51
CA ALA A 69 9.53 -16.35 6.18
C ALA A 69 11.00 -16.73 5.95
N LEU A 70 11.42 -17.85 6.52
CA LEU A 70 12.83 -18.31 6.51
C LEU A 70 13.46 -18.40 5.11
N PRO A 71 12.78 -18.88 4.05
CA PRO A 71 13.32 -18.86 2.69
C PRO A 71 13.64 -17.43 2.24
N VAL A 72 12.71 -16.49 2.44
CA VAL A 72 12.87 -15.08 2.07
C VAL A 72 14.06 -14.45 2.79
N VAL A 73 14.20 -14.72 4.10
CA VAL A 73 15.36 -14.25 4.89
C VAL A 73 16.68 -14.79 4.35
N LYS A 74 16.72 -16.09 3.99
CA LYS A 74 17.93 -16.71 3.43
C LYS A 74 18.33 -16.06 2.11
N ASP A 75 17.39 -15.89 1.20
CA ASP A 75 17.63 -15.32 -0.13
C ASP A 75 18.05 -13.84 -0.01
N PHE A 76 17.37 -13.08 0.85
CA PHE A 76 17.71 -11.68 1.13
C PHE A 76 19.14 -11.55 1.66
N VAL A 77 19.49 -12.29 2.71
CA VAL A 77 20.82 -12.23 3.34
C VAL A 77 21.92 -12.69 2.37
N ALA A 78 21.68 -13.75 1.60
CA ALA A 78 22.64 -14.23 0.62
C ALA A 78 22.92 -13.18 -0.47
N LYS A 79 21.87 -12.53 -0.98
CA LYS A 79 21.96 -11.47 -1.97
C LYS A 79 22.76 -10.28 -1.45
N VAL A 80 22.34 -9.72 -0.30
CA VAL A 80 23.00 -8.57 0.32
C VAL A 80 24.47 -8.87 0.62
N ARG A 81 24.76 -10.07 1.16
CA ARG A 81 26.13 -10.49 1.46
C ARG A 81 27.01 -10.50 0.20
N THR A 82 26.51 -11.11 -0.87
CA THR A 82 27.27 -11.20 -2.14
C THR A 82 27.65 -9.81 -2.68
N GLU A 83 26.73 -8.86 -2.61
CA GLU A 83 26.98 -7.50 -3.08
C GLU A 83 27.86 -6.70 -2.09
N ALA A 84 27.69 -6.89 -0.78
CA ALA A 84 28.39 -6.13 0.25
C ALA A 84 29.86 -6.55 0.45
N VAL A 85 30.23 -7.81 0.15
CA VAL A 85 31.61 -8.30 0.25
C VAL A 85 32.46 -7.96 -0.99
N GLY A 86 31.85 -7.39 -2.05
CA GLY A 86 32.57 -6.99 -3.26
C GLY A 86 33.69 -5.96 -2.97
N GLU A 87 34.84 -6.10 -3.66
CA GLU A 87 36.01 -5.19 -3.49
C GLU A 87 35.64 -3.70 -3.65
N LYS A 88 34.68 -3.38 -4.53
CA LYS A 88 34.21 -2.00 -4.76
C LYS A 88 33.56 -1.40 -3.52
N VAL A 89 32.92 -2.21 -2.67
CA VAL A 89 32.26 -1.77 -1.44
C VAL A 89 33.27 -1.66 -0.32
N ILE A 90 34.08 -2.68 -0.10
CA ILE A 90 35.09 -2.70 0.98
C ILE A 90 36.13 -1.58 0.82
N ARG A 91 36.52 -1.26 -0.42
CA ARG A 91 37.47 -0.20 -0.76
C ARG A 91 36.84 1.19 -0.98
N ALA A 92 35.53 1.31 -0.81
CA ALA A 92 34.85 2.60 -0.98
C ALA A 92 35.26 3.61 0.10
N VAL A 93 35.15 4.90 -0.20
CA VAL A 93 35.44 6.00 0.76
C VAL A 93 34.52 5.93 1.98
N LYS A 94 33.29 5.42 1.81
CA LYS A 94 32.27 5.25 2.86
C LYS A 94 31.63 3.87 2.76
N PRO A 95 32.33 2.79 3.12
CA PRO A 95 31.87 1.43 2.89
C PRO A 95 30.57 1.10 3.66
N GLY A 96 30.40 1.61 4.88
CA GLY A 96 29.17 1.43 5.66
C GLY A 96 27.94 1.99 4.97
N GLN A 97 28.03 3.15 4.33
CA GLN A 97 26.91 3.74 3.59
C GLN A 97 26.57 2.91 2.33
N GLN A 98 27.57 2.32 1.68
CA GLN A 98 27.33 1.41 0.55
C GLN A 98 26.56 0.17 0.97
N VAL A 99 26.90 -0.43 2.11
CA VAL A 99 26.16 -1.58 2.66
C VAL A 99 24.70 -1.19 2.97
N VAL A 100 24.46 -0.01 3.56
CA VAL A 100 23.09 0.49 3.82
C VAL A 100 22.32 0.64 2.51
N LYS A 101 22.95 1.17 1.46
CA LYS A 101 22.33 1.28 0.13
C LYS A 101 21.97 -0.10 -0.43
N ILE A 102 22.88 -1.08 -0.37
CA ILE A 102 22.64 -2.45 -0.85
C ILE A 102 21.46 -3.08 -0.11
N VAL A 103 21.37 -2.90 1.23
CA VAL A 103 20.23 -3.39 2.02
C VAL A 103 18.92 -2.70 1.60
N ASN A 104 18.94 -1.39 1.37
CA ASN A 104 17.78 -0.64 0.89
C ASN A 104 17.30 -1.19 -0.47
N ASP A 105 18.22 -1.35 -1.41
CA ASP A 105 17.93 -1.84 -2.75
C ASP A 105 17.37 -3.27 -2.72
N ALA A 106 17.94 -4.13 -1.85
CA ALA A 106 17.41 -5.48 -1.63
C ALA A 106 16.01 -5.49 -1.01
N LEU A 107 15.70 -4.56 -0.09
CA LEU A 107 14.35 -4.40 0.47
C LEU A 107 13.35 -3.98 -0.59
N ILE A 108 13.68 -2.97 -1.40
CA ILE A 108 12.85 -2.51 -2.51
C ILE A 108 12.51 -3.67 -3.44
N GLN A 109 13.50 -4.46 -3.85
CA GLN A 109 13.28 -5.61 -4.73
C GLN A 109 12.45 -6.71 -4.07
N THR A 110 12.68 -7.01 -2.78
CA THR A 110 11.90 -8.00 -2.03
C THR A 110 10.43 -7.58 -1.90
N LEU A 111 10.18 -6.28 -1.78
CA LEU A 111 8.84 -5.69 -1.78
C LEU A 111 8.20 -5.61 -3.16
N GLY A 112 8.95 -5.94 -4.22
CA GLY A 112 8.47 -5.96 -5.60
C GLY A 112 8.68 -4.65 -6.36
N GLY A 113 9.50 -3.74 -5.84
CA GLY A 113 10.01 -2.59 -6.57
C GLY A 113 11.16 -2.98 -7.50
N THR A 114 11.61 -2.03 -8.29
CA THR A 114 12.81 -2.16 -9.13
C THR A 114 13.80 -1.05 -8.80
N ILE A 115 15.09 -1.35 -8.96
CA ILE A 115 16.19 -0.40 -8.85
C ILE A 115 16.83 -0.12 -10.22
N SER A 116 16.12 -0.47 -11.31
CA SER A 116 16.59 -0.19 -12.66
C SER A 116 16.72 1.31 -12.89
N GLU A 117 17.80 1.73 -13.57
CA GLU A 117 17.94 3.10 -14.09
C GLU A 117 17.08 3.32 -15.35
N ASP A 118 16.54 2.24 -15.93
CA ASP A 118 15.64 2.30 -17.07
C ASP A 118 14.24 2.70 -16.63
N GLU A 119 13.79 3.88 -17.09
CA GLU A 119 12.46 4.40 -16.79
C GLU A 119 11.34 3.46 -17.29
N THR A 120 11.59 2.68 -18.32
CA THR A 120 10.62 1.73 -18.89
C THR A 120 10.35 0.58 -17.93
N ASP A 121 11.41 0.00 -17.34
CA ASP A 121 11.31 -1.06 -16.34
C ASP A 121 10.62 -0.55 -15.07
N MET A 122 10.99 0.64 -14.60
CA MET A 122 10.35 1.28 -13.45
C MET A 122 8.87 1.54 -13.71
N ALA A 123 8.50 2.02 -14.89
CA ALA A 123 7.12 2.26 -15.28
C ALA A 123 6.31 0.96 -15.33
N ALA A 124 6.90 -0.13 -15.86
CA ALA A 124 6.24 -1.44 -15.93
C ALA A 124 5.95 -2.01 -14.53
N VAL A 125 6.91 -1.94 -13.61
CA VAL A 125 6.73 -2.40 -12.22
C VAL A 125 5.68 -1.56 -11.50
N ARG A 126 5.73 -0.23 -11.61
CA ARG A 126 4.71 0.65 -11.04
C ARG A 126 3.32 0.34 -11.58
N LYS A 127 3.19 0.14 -12.90
CA LYS A 127 1.93 -0.21 -13.55
C LYS A 127 1.38 -1.56 -13.05
N SER A 128 2.22 -2.53 -12.75
CA SER A 128 1.78 -3.83 -12.21
C SER A 128 1.19 -3.70 -10.80
N ALA A 129 1.64 -2.72 -10.01
CA ALA A 129 1.11 -2.43 -8.67
C ALA A 129 -0.15 -1.56 -8.70
N GLU A 130 -0.52 -0.96 -9.83
CA GLU A 130 -1.75 -0.20 -9.99
C GLU A 130 -2.96 -1.12 -10.27
N LEU A 131 -4.17 -0.61 -10.02
CA LEU A 131 -5.39 -1.29 -10.46
C LEU A 131 -5.50 -1.24 -11.98
N ASN A 132 -5.75 -2.38 -12.59
CA ASN A 132 -6.07 -2.44 -14.01
C ASN A 132 -7.52 -2.01 -14.24
N LEU A 133 -7.73 -0.76 -14.60
CA LEU A 133 -9.04 -0.21 -14.95
C LEU A 133 -9.27 -0.13 -16.48
N ASN A 134 -8.34 -0.67 -17.28
CA ASN A 134 -8.40 -0.63 -18.74
C ASN A 134 -9.22 -1.80 -19.30
N ALA A 135 -10.50 -1.86 -18.92
CA ALA A 135 -11.46 -2.81 -19.47
C ALA A 135 -12.77 -2.11 -19.78
N LYS A 136 -13.64 -2.79 -20.56
CA LYS A 136 -14.98 -2.26 -20.85
C LYS A 136 -15.79 -2.15 -19.55
N PRO A 137 -16.38 -0.98 -19.26
CA PRO A 137 -17.24 -0.81 -18.08
C PRO A 137 -18.48 -1.74 -18.10
N PRO A 138 -18.93 -2.22 -16.92
CA PRO A 138 -18.30 -2.02 -15.62
C PRO A 138 -17.05 -2.88 -15.44
N VAL A 139 -15.93 -2.28 -15.00
CA VAL A 139 -14.74 -3.01 -14.57
C VAL A 139 -15.07 -3.74 -13.27
N VAL A 140 -14.97 -5.05 -13.27
CA VAL A 140 -15.33 -5.88 -12.10
C VAL A 140 -14.11 -6.12 -11.24
N ILE A 141 -14.22 -5.79 -9.95
CA ILE A 141 -13.20 -6.04 -8.94
C ILE A 141 -13.78 -7.00 -7.89
N LEU A 142 -13.17 -8.17 -7.77
CA LEU A 142 -13.55 -9.19 -6.81
C LEU A 142 -12.67 -9.08 -5.56
N MET A 143 -13.32 -8.99 -4.39
CA MET A 143 -12.63 -8.92 -3.09
C MET A 143 -12.64 -10.29 -2.43
N ALA A 144 -11.47 -10.90 -2.27
CA ALA A 144 -11.29 -12.22 -1.64
C ALA A 144 -10.52 -12.11 -0.32
N GLY A 145 -10.63 -13.12 0.54
CA GLY A 145 -9.89 -13.21 1.81
C GLY A 145 -10.71 -13.77 2.96
N LEU A 146 -10.06 -14.02 4.10
CA LEU A 146 -10.69 -14.58 5.29
C LEU A 146 -11.64 -13.60 5.99
N GLN A 147 -12.46 -14.13 6.88
CA GLN A 147 -13.29 -13.33 7.79
C GLN A 147 -12.41 -12.46 8.68
N GLY A 148 -12.79 -11.19 8.84
CA GLY A 148 -12.03 -10.25 9.67
C GLY A 148 -10.78 -9.66 9.01
N SER A 149 -10.41 -10.08 7.79
CA SER A 149 -9.27 -9.49 7.06
C SER A 149 -9.50 -8.05 6.57
N GLY A 150 -10.71 -7.51 6.72
CA GLY A 150 -11.02 -6.15 6.33
C GLY A 150 -11.57 -5.96 4.91
N LYS A 151 -12.06 -7.02 4.24
CA LYS A 151 -12.62 -6.94 2.87
C LYS A 151 -13.66 -5.84 2.70
N THR A 152 -14.73 -5.91 3.49
CA THR A 152 -15.85 -4.97 3.42
C THR A 152 -15.40 -3.51 3.65
N THR A 153 -14.55 -3.29 4.66
CA THR A 153 -13.98 -1.96 4.93
C THR A 153 -13.08 -1.49 3.79
N THR A 154 -12.24 -2.38 3.25
CA THR A 154 -11.36 -2.11 2.11
C THR A 154 -12.16 -1.79 0.86
N THR A 155 -13.27 -2.49 0.62
CA THR A 155 -14.20 -2.20 -0.50
C THR A 155 -14.74 -0.77 -0.40
N GLY A 156 -15.16 -0.35 0.80
CA GLY A 156 -15.58 1.03 1.05
C GLY A 156 -14.46 2.05 0.84
N LYS A 157 -13.25 1.77 1.32
CA LYS A 157 -12.07 2.63 1.14
C LYS A 157 -11.68 2.77 -0.34
N LEU A 158 -11.62 1.66 -1.07
CA LEU A 158 -11.33 1.65 -2.50
C LEU A 158 -12.40 2.39 -3.30
N SER A 159 -13.67 2.27 -2.92
CA SER A 159 -14.75 2.99 -3.60
C SER A 159 -14.61 4.50 -3.46
N LEU A 160 -14.28 5.00 -2.26
CA LEU A 160 -14.00 6.40 -2.02
C LEU A 160 -12.76 6.86 -2.80
N PHE A 161 -11.68 6.09 -2.72
CA PHE A 161 -10.44 6.36 -3.43
C PHE A 161 -10.65 6.50 -4.94
N LEU A 162 -11.37 5.57 -5.57
CA LEU A 162 -11.61 5.59 -7.01
C LEU A 162 -12.57 6.70 -7.43
N LYS A 163 -13.58 7.01 -6.59
CA LYS A 163 -14.47 8.14 -6.83
C LYS A 163 -13.73 9.47 -6.77
N ASP A 164 -12.94 9.69 -5.72
CA ASP A 164 -12.30 10.99 -5.48
C ASP A 164 -11.09 11.22 -6.39
N ARG A 165 -10.33 10.17 -6.66
CA ARG A 165 -9.08 10.25 -7.41
C ARG A 165 -9.24 9.98 -8.90
N ALA A 166 -9.94 8.91 -9.25
CA ALA A 166 -10.14 8.51 -10.63
C ALA A 166 -11.45 9.04 -11.21
N LYS A 167 -12.27 9.75 -10.42
CA LYS A 167 -13.59 10.29 -10.81
C LYS A 167 -14.52 9.21 -11.40
N LYS A 168 -14.40 7.97 -10.88
CA LYS A 168 -15.17 6.82 -11.35
C LYS A 168 -16.49 6.69 -10.62
N LYS A 169 -17.53 6.31 -11.34
CA LYS A 169 -18.84 5.94 -10.78
C LYS A 169 -18.78 4.48 -10.34
N VAL A 170 -18.85 4.27 -9.02
CA VAL A 170 -18.63 2.96 -8.39
C VAL A 170 -19.93 2.38 -7.85
N MET A 171 -20.13 1.08 -8.03
CA MET A 171 -21.20 0.30 -7.42
C MET A 171 -20.62 -0.80 -6.54
N LEU A 172 -21.22 -1.01 -5.36
CA LEU A 172 -20.87 -2.06 -4.42
C LEU A 172 -21.97 -3.12 -4.35
N ALA A 173 -21.59 -4.39 -4.34
CA ALA A 173 -22.50 -5.52 -4.14
C ALA A 173 -21.92 -6.48 -3.09
N SER A 174 -22.69 -6.77 -2.04
CA SER A 174 -22.33 -7.77 -1.04
C SER A 174 -22.77 -9.15 -1.44
N LEU A 175 -21.86 -10.10 -1.37
CA LEU A 175 -22.09 -11.53 -1.59
C LEU A 175 -22.09 -12.33 -0.27
N ASP A 176 -21.98 -11.64 0.89
CA ASP A 176 -21.97 -12.28 2.21
C ASP A 176 -23.39 -12.58 2.71
N THR A 177 -24.04 -13.54 2.07
CA THR A 177 -25.42 -13.93 2.38
C THR A 177 -25.58 -14.58 3.74
N ASN A 178 -24.48 -15.08 4.32
CA ASN A 178 -24.50 -15.74 5.63
C ASN A 178 -24.56 -14.74 6.79
N ARG A 179 -24.21 -13.46 6.56
CA ARG A 179 -24.17 -12.41 7.58
C ARG A 179 -24.93 -11.17 7.11
N PRO A 180 -26.24 -11.09 7.35
CA PRO A 180 -27.06 -9.93 6.95
C PRO A 180 -26.48 -8.59 7.41
N ALA A 181 -25.93 -8.52 8.63
CA ALA A 181 -25.28 -7.32 9.14
C ALA A 181 -24.05 -6.88 8.31
N ALA A 182 -23.33 -7.81 7.69
CA ALA A 182 -22.22 -7.45 6.80
C ALA A 182 -22.71 -6.82 5.49
N MET A 183 -23.84 -7.28 4.97
CA MET A 183 -24.49 -6.68 3.80
C MET A 183 -24.94 -5.25 4.09
N GLU A 184 -25.57 -5.03 5.25
CA GLU A 184 -26.00 -3.70 5.70
C GLU A 184 -24.81 -2.79 5.96
N GLN A 185 -23.72 -3.31 6.54
CA GLN A 185 -22.47 -2.58 6.74
C GLN A 185 -21.90 -2.07 5.41
N LEU A 186 -21.88 -2.91 4.36
CA LEU A 186 -21.41 -2.47 3.03
C LEU A 186 -22.31 -1.38 2.46
N GLY A 187 -23.65 -1.46 2.69
CA GLY A 187 -24.58 -0.41 2.31
C GLY A 187 -24.27 0.94 2.98
N MET A 188 -24.01 0.93 4.29
CA MET A 188 -23.59 2.15 5.01
C MET A 188 -22.25 2.71 4.50
N LEU A 189 -21.31 1.84 4.13
CA LEU A 189 -20.04 2.27 3.55
C LEU A 189 -20.23 2.85 2.15
N ALA A 190 -21.15 2.29 1.35
CA ALA A 190 -21.50 2.83 0.04
C ALA A 190 -22.08 4.25 0.17
N GLU A 191 -23.00 4.46 1.10
CA GLU A 191 -23.58 5.78 1.37
C GLU A 191 -22.49 6.79 1.79
N LYS A 192 -21.64 6.43 2.75
CA LYS A 192 -20.54 7.29 3.24
C LYS A 192 -19.52 7.63 2.15
N SER A 193 -19.20 6.68 1.24
CA SER A 193 -18.30 6.91 0.12
C SER A 193 -19.00 7.58 -1.08
N GLY A 194 -20.33 7.65 -1.06
CA GLY A 194 -21.15 8.13 -2.19
C GLY A 194 -21.09 7.20 -3.40
N ALA A 195 -20.89 5.90 -3.17
CA ALA A 195 -20.99 4.85 -4.18
C ALA A 195 -22.45 4.36 -4.29
N GLY A 196 -22.79 3.78 -5.44
CA GLY A 196 -24.05 3.04 -5.56
C GLY A 196 -23.99 1.73 -4.77
N PHE A 197 -25.11 1.28 -4.29
CA PHE A 197 -25.23 -0.01 -3.60
C PHE A 197 -26.31 -0.88 -4.25
N LEU A 198 -25.99 -2.15 -4.49
CA LEU A 198 -26.97 -3.11 -5.00
C LEU A 198 -27.98 -3.46 -3.89
N PRO A 199 -29.28 -3.18 -4.04
CA PRO A 199 -30.27 -3.49 -3.01
C PRO A 199 -30.26 -4.97 -2.60
N ILE A 200 -30.39 -5.21 -1.28
CA ILE A 200 -30.41 -6.56 -0.73
C ILE A 200 -31.75 -7.21 -1.04
N ILE A 201 -31.70 -8.40 -1.63
CA ILE A 201 -32.88 -9.28 -1.81
C ILE A 201 -32.59 -10.55 -1.00
N LYS A 202 -33.40 -10.80 0.03
CA LYS A 202 -33.24 -11.99 0.89
C LYS A 202 -33.44 -13.28 0.10
N GLY A 203 -32.64 -14.29 0.42
CA GLY A 203 -32.73 -15.61 -0.17
C GLY A 203 -32.00 -15.82 -1.51
N GLN A 204 -31.37 -14.75 -2.05
CA GLN A 204 -30.51 -14.91 -3.22
C GLN A 204 -29.19 -15.57 -2.84
N SER A 205 -28.68 -16.43 -3.72
CA SER A 205 -27.33 -16.99 -3.65
C SER A 205 -26.28 -15.96 -4.10
N PRO A 206 -24.99 -16.12 -3.73
CA PRO A 206 -23.90 -15.25 -4.22
C PRO A 206 -23.84 -15.16 -5.75
N THR A 207 -24.11 -16.24 -6.46
CA THR A 207 -24.10 -16.30 -7.93
C THR A 207 -25.26 -15.52 -8.56
N GLU A 208 -26.45 -15.59 -7.96
CA GLU A 208 -27.61 -14.80 -8.40
C GLU A 208 -27.40 -13.32 -8.16
N ILE A 209 -26.83 -12.95 -6.98
CA ILE A 209 -26.46 -11.57 -6.68
C ILE A 209 -25.43 -11.06 -7.67
N THR A 210 -24.39 -11.86 -7.98
CA THR A 210 -23.36 -11.53 -8.97
C THR A 210 -23.95 -11.23 -10.34
N SER A 211 -24.83 -12.12 -10.82
CA SER A 211 -25.50 -11.96 -12.12
C SER A 211 -26.37 -10.71 -12.18
N ARG A 212 -27.07 -10.40 -11.08
CA ARG A 212 -27.89 -9.17 -10.94
C ARG A 212 -27.01 -7.94 -10.85
N ALA A 213 -25.91 -7.99 -10.09
CA ALA A 213 -24.96 -6.89 -9.95
C ALA A 213 -24.37 -6.45 -11.30
N LEU A 214 -23.96 -7.42 -12.13
CA LEU A 214 -23.44 -7.15 -13.46
C LEU A 214 -24.47 -6.43 -14.35
N LYS A 215 -25.73 -6.89 -14.33
CA LYS A 215 -26.81 -6.27 -15.12
C LYS A 215 -27.14 -4.86 -14.64
N GLU A 216 -27.30 -4.68 -13.33
CA GLU A 216 -27.63 -3.38 -12.75
C GLU A 216 -26.47 -2.37 -12.88
N ALA A 217 -25.21 -2.82 -12.72
CA ALA A 217 -24.04 -1.97 -12.93
C ALA A 217 -23.95 -1.46 -14.38
N ALA A 218 -24.14 -2.36 -15.35
CA ALA A 218 -24.13 -2.01 -16.76
C ALA A 218 -25.30 -1.06 -17.10
N LYS A 219 -26.53 -1.36 -16.65
CA LYS A 219 -27.73 -0.54 -16.86
C LYS A 219 -27.61 0.83 -16.21
N GLY A 220 -27.01 0.91 -15.02
CA GLY A 220 -26.80 2.14 -14.26
C GLY A 220 -25.63 3.00 -14.75
N GLY A 221 -24.89 2.53 -15.76
CA GLY A 221 -23.73 3.26 -16.30
C GLY A 221 -22.63 3.44 -15.25
N TYR A 222 -22.35 2.38 -14.46
CA TYR A 222 -21.24 2.37 -13.49
C TYR A 222 -19.95 2.01 -14.21
N ASP A 223 -18.87 2.71 -13.86
CA ASP A 223 -17.53 2.43 -14.36
C ASP A 223 -16.94 1.19 -13.71
N ILE A 224 -17.22 1.00 -12.42
CA ILE A 224 -16.62 -0.04 -11.58
C ILE A 224 -17.69 -0.73 -10.75
N LEU A 225 -17.58 -2.06 -10.65
CA LEU A 225 -18.39 -2.91 -9.79
C LEU A 225 -17.48 -3.66 -8.83
N PHE A 226 -17.65 -3.45 -7.52
CA PHE A 226 -17.04 -4.28 -6.49
C PHE A 226 -17.98 -5.41 -6.08
N LEU A 227 -17.43 -6.62 -6.00
CA LEU A 227 -18.06 -7.81 -5.44
C LEU A 227 -17.36 -8.17 -4.13
N ASP A 228 -18.00 -7.86 -3.00
CA ASP A 228 -17.48 -8.14 -1.65
C ASP A 228 -17.93 -9.54 -1.23
N THR A 229 -17.01 -10.52 -1.28
CA THR A 229 -17.31 -11.92 -0.99
C THR A 229 -17.45 -12.19 0.51
N ALA A 230 -18.20 -13.22 0.85
CA ALA A 230 -18.20 -13.75 2.21
C ALA A 230 -16.78 -14.15 2.64
N GLY A 231 -16.48 -13.99 3.92
CA GLY A 231 -15.27 -14.52 4.54
C GLY A 231 -15.63 -15.64 5.51
N ARG A 232 -14.84 -16.70 5.54
CA ARG A 232 -14.88 -17.70 6.58
C ARG A 232 -13.64 -17.58 7.47
N THR A 233 -13.70 -18.15 8.65
CA THR A 233 -12.59 -18.10 9.62
C THR A 233 -11.38 -18.92 9.16
N THR A 234 -11.62 -19.94 8.34
CA THR A 234 -10.60 -20.83 7.79
C THR A 234 -10.82 -21.05 6.30
N ILE A 235 -9.75 -21.35 5.60
CA ILE A 235 -9.84 -21.77 4.19
C ILE A 235 -10.35 -23.20 4.16
N ASN A 236 -11.53 -23.38 3.61
CA ASN A 236 -12.12 -24.70 3.37
C ASN A 236 -12.59 -24.80 1.91
N GLU A 237 -12.91 -26.02 1.46
CA GLU A 237 -13.34 -26.30 0.09
C GLU A 237 -14.60 -25.52 -0.29
N GLU A 238 -15.54 -25.36 0.64
CA GLU A 238 -16.81 -24.66 0.40
C GLU A 238 -16.58 -23.16 0.13
N LEU A 239 -15.73 -22.48 0.93
CA LEU A 239 -15.38 -21.09 0.67
C LEU A 239 -14.74 -20.93 -0.70
N MET A 240 -13.80 -21.81 -1.03
CA MET A 240 -13.07 -21.73 -2.29
C MET A 240 -14.01 -21.99 -3.47
N ALA A 241 -14.92 -22.98 -3.37
CA ALA A 241 -15.91 -23.27 -4.40
C ALA A 241 -16.82 -22.05 -4.67
N ASP A 242 -17.33 -21.40 -3.62
CA ASP A 242 -18.20 -20.22 -3.73
C ASP A 242 -17.48 -19.08 -4.46
N VAL A 243 -16.24 -18.78 -4.07
CA VAL A 243 -15.48 -17.67 -4.66
C VAL A 243 -15.04 -17.98 -6.10
N ILE A 244 -14.68 -19.23 -6.40
CA ILE A 244 -14.35 -19.70 -7.76
C ILE A 244 -15.57 -19.55 -8.67
N GLU A 245 -16.76 -19.96 -8.21
CA GLU A 245 -17.97 -19.89 -9.01
C GLU A 245 -18.39 -18.44 -9.28
N VAL A 246 -18.27 -17.56 -8.27
CA VAL A 246 -18.47 -16.13 -8.43
C VAL A 246 -17.48 -15.56 -9.46
N ALA A 247 -16.19 -15.91 -9.36
CA ALA A 247 -15.17 -15.45 -10.29
C ALA A 247 -15.44 -15.92 -11.73
N ARG A 248 -15.92 -17.16 -11.89
CA ARG A 248 -16.28 -17.73 -13.20
C ARG A 248 -17.42 -16.94 -13.89
N ILE A 249 -18.42 -16.51 -13.10
CA ILE A 249 -19.56 -15.72 -13.60
C ILE A 249 -19.16 -14.27 -13.83
N ALA A 250 -18.46 -13.67 -12.87
CA ALA A 250 -18.13 -12.26 -12.87
C ALA A 250 -17.03 -11.91 -13.87
N LYS A 251 -16.10 -12.85 -14.17
CA LYS A 251 -14.89 -12.63 -14.98
C LYS A 251 -14.19 -11.34 -14.58
N PRO A 252 -13.76 -11.23 -13.32
CA PRO A 252 -13.23 -9.97 -12.79
C PRO A 252 -11.99 -9.56 -13.56
N THR A 253 -11.84 -8.25 -13.78
CA THR A 253 -10.61 -7.65 -14.29
C THR A 253 -9.52 -7.66 -13.22
N GLU A 254 -9.94 -7.49 -11.95
CA GLU A 254 -9.09 -7.55 -10.78
C GLU A 254 -9.67 -8.49 -9.74
N THR A 255 -8.83 -9.37 -9.21
CA THR A 255 -9.15 -10.22 -8.04
C THR A 255 -8.16 -9.87 -6.94
N LEU A 256 -8.61 -9.12 -5.94
CA LEU A 256 -7.78 -8.63 -4.86
C LEU A 256 -7.92 -9.50 -3.62
N LEU A 257 -6.81 -10.05 -3.15
CA LEU A 257 -6.77 -10.70 -1.85
C LEU A 257 -6.53 -9.66 -0.75
N VAL A 258 -7.47 -9.56 0.17
CA VAL A 258 -7.35 -8.72 1.37
C VAL A 258 -6.83 -9.58 2.51
N ALA A 259 -5.64 -9.26 3.00
CA ALA A 259 -4.95 -9.99 4.05
C ALA A 259 -4.63 -9.08 5.24
N ASP A 260 -4.80 -9.62 6.45
CA ASP A 260 -4.47 -8.92 7.70
C ASP A 260 -2.97 -9.07 7.98
N ALA A 261 -2.24 -7.96 7.93
CA ALA A 261 -0.80 -7.96 8.15
C ALA A 261 -0.38 -8.35 9.59
N LEU A 262 -1.30 -8.27 10.57
CA LEU A 262 -1.03 -8.63 11.96
C LEU A 262 -0.99 -10.15 12.18
N THR A 263 -1.58 -10.95 11.29
CA THR A 263 -1.61 -12.42 11.43
C THR A 263 -0.32 -13.11 11.00
N GLY A 264 0.70 -12.35 10.59
CA GLY A 264 2.05 -12.87 10.33
C GLY A 264 2.07 -13.96 9.26
N GLN A 265 2.66 -15.12 9.57
CA GLN A 265 2.80 -16.23 8.61
C GLN A 265 1.47 -16.88 8.22
N ASP A 266 0.42 -16.76 9.04
CA ASP A 266 -0.92 -17.26 8.67
C ASP A 266 -1.48 -16.47 7.48
N ALA A 267 -1.19 -15.17 7.39
CA ALA A 267 -1.57 -14.37 6.23
C ALA A 267 -0.82 -14.83 4.98
N VAL A 268 0.45 -15.21 5.10
CA VAL A 268 1.28 -15.71 3.98
C VAL A 268 0.73 -17.05 3.46
N GLU A 269 0.42 -17.98 4.36
CA GLU A 269 -0.18 -19.27 4.00
C GLU A 269 -1.56 -19.09 3.37
N THR A 270 -2.36 -18.16 3.91
CA THR A 270 -3.65 -17.77 3.32
C THR A 270 -3.45 -17.27 1.88
N ALA A 271 -2.51 -16.37 1.68
CA ALA A 271 -2.24 -15.81 0.36
C ALA A 271 -1.79 -16.89 -0.64
N ARG A 272 -0.95 -17.83 -0.21
CA ARG A 272 -0.52 -18.96 -1.03
C ARG A 272 -1.71 -19.80 -1.50
N ARG A 273 -2.58 -20.22 -0.57
CA ARG A 273 -3.75 -21.07 -0.91
C ARG A 273 -4.76 -20.37 -1.81
N PHE A 274 -5.02 -19.09 -1.57
CA PHE A 274 -5.89 -18.33 -2.47
C PHE A 274 -5.27 -18.18 -3.86
N ASN A 275 -3.95 -17.97 -3.95
CA ASN A 275 -3.25 -17.83 -5.22
C ASN A 275 -3.22 -19.13 -6.05
N GLU A 276 -3.23 -20.30 -5.37
CA GLU A 276 -3.33 -21.59 -6.03
C GLU A 276 -4.73 -21.86 -6.61
N ALA A 277 -5.76 -21.29 -6.00
CA ALA A 277 -7.15 -21.59 -6.35
C ALA A 277 -7.82 -20.52 -7.23
N LEU A 278 -7.35 -19.29 -7.20
CA LEU A 278 -7.94 -18.14 -7.91
C LEU A 278 -6.88 -17.39 -8.68
N PRO A 279 -7.20 -16.82 -9.87
CA PRO A 279 -6.30 -15.92 -10.59
C PRO A 279 -6.25 -14.56 -9.87
N LEU A 280 -5.51 -14.49 -8.78
CA LEU A 280 -5.30 -13.24 -8.05
C LEU A 280 -4.49 -12.26 -8.90
N THR A 281 -4.81 -10.97 -8.82
CA THR A 281 -4.10 -9.91 -9.54
C THR A 281 -3.30 -8.99 -8.61
N GLY A 282 -3.55 -9.06 -7.31
CA GLY A 282 -2.83 -8.27 -6.33
C GLY A 282 -3.30 -8.49 -4.90
N LEU A 283 -2.53 -7.92 -3.99
CA LEU A 283 -2.72 -8.00 -2.54
C LEU A 283 -3.11 -6.64 -1.98
N VAL A 284 -3.99 -6.64 -0.99
CA VAL A 284 -4.24 -5.48 -0.12
C VAL A 284 -3.93 -5.88 1.31
N LEU A 285 -3.00 -5.18 1.94
CA LEU A 285 -2.62 -5.44 3.33
C LEU A 285 -3.37 -4.48 4.24
N THR A 286 -4.05 -5.00 5.26
CA THR A 286 -4.80 -4.21 6.24
C THR A 286 -4.08 -4.19 7.59
N ARG A 287 -4.50 -3.24 8.45
CA ARG A 287 -3.97 -3.09 9.82
C ARG A 287 -2.48 -2.87 9.91
N ILE A 288 -1.91 -2.19 8.91
CA ILE A 288 -0.47 -1.85 8.91
C ILE A 288 -0.10 -0.78 9.95
N ASP A 289 -1.08 -0.14 10.55
CA ASP A 289 -0.99 0.80 11.68
C ASP A 289 -0.93 0.09 13.05
N GLY A 290 -1.13 -1.22 13.09
CA GLY A 290 -1.03 -2.02 14.31
C GLY A 290 0.41 -2.38 14.71
N ASP A 291 0.57 -2.87 15.94
CA ASP A 291 1.86 -3.22 16.53
C ASP A 291 2.37 -4.61 16.06
N GLY A 292 2.18 -4.93 14.79
CA GLY A 292 2.65 -6.17 14.20
C GLY A 292 4.15 -6.17 13.89
N ARG A 293 4.67 -7.34 13.49
CA ARG A 293 6.10 -7.52 13.20
C ARG A 293 6.50 -7.13 11.77
N GLY A 294 5.54 -6.92 10.87
CA GLY A 294 5.74 -6.42 9.49
C GLY A 294 6.24 -7.44 8.47
N GLY A 295 6.82 -8.55 8.90
CA GLY A 295 7.43 -9.53 8.00
C GLY A 295 6.46 -10.21 7.02
N ALA A 296 5.17 -10.23 7.33
CA ALA A 296 4.15 -10.76 6.44
C ALA A 296 4.15 -10.07 5.08
N ALA A 297 4.33 -8.75 5.02
CA ALA A 297 4.36 -7.99 3.78
C ALA A 297 5.52 -8.43 2.87
N LEU A 298 6.73 -8.56 3.43
CA LEU A 298 7.91 -9.04 2.72
C LEU A 298 7.72 -10.48 2.23
N SER A 299 7.11 -11.34 3.07
CA SER A 299 6.91 -12.75 2.76
C SER A 299 5.83 -12.98 1.73
N MET A 300 4.70 -12.26 1.80
CA MET A 300 3.58 -12.46 0.87
C MET A 300 3.99 -12.21 -0.57
N LYS A 301 4.69 -11.11 -0.85
CA LYS A 301 5.18 -10.81 -2.20
C LYS A 301 6.11 -11.90 -2.70
N ALA A 302 7.07 -12.33 -1.88
CA ALA A 302 8.05 -13.34 -2.26
C ALA A 302 7.41 -14.73 -2.49
N VAL A 303 6.41 -15.10 -1.67
CA VAL A 303 5.74 -16.41 -1.75
C VAL A 303 4.72 -16.47 -2.88
N THR A 304 3.95 -15.40 -3.11
CA THR A 304 2.87 -15.39 -4.11
C THR A 304 3.30 -14.87 -5.48
N GLY A 305 4.37 -14.09 -5.55
CA GLY A 305 4.76 -13.36 -6.76
C GLY A 305 3.84 -12.18 -7.10
N LEU A 306 2.73 -11.99 -6.36
CA LEU A 306 1.72 -10.97 -6.64
C LEU A 306 2.15 -9.58 -6.16
N PRO A 307 1.80 -8.50 -6.87
CA PRO A 307 2.07 -7.16 -6.40
C PRO A 307 1.18 -6.81 -5.20
N ILE A 308 1.75 -6.14 -4.21
CA ILE A 308 0.96 -5.42 -3.21
C ILE A 308 0.47 -4.14 -3.88
N LYS A 309 -0.84 -3.90 -3.88
CA LYS A 309 -1.44 -2.73 -4.54
C LYS A 309 -1.81 -1.63 -3.56
N PHE A 310 -2.29 -2.01 -2.38
CA PHE A 310 -2.72 -1.05 -1.36
C PHE A 310 -2.36 -1.49 0.04
N LEU A 311 -2.20 -0.47 0.90
CA LEU A 311 -2.02 -0.59 2.33
C LEU A 311 -3.22 0.08 3.03
N GLY A 312 -3.90 -0.65 3.91
CA GLY A 312 -5.02 -0.15 4.70
C GLY A 312 -4.58 0.22 6.12
N THR A 313 -4.83 1.47 6.51
CA THR A 313 -4.55 2.02 7.83
C THR A 313 -5.85 2.38 8.52
N GLY A 314 -5.98 2.08 9.80
CA GLY A 314 -7.11 2.47 10.62
C GLY A 314 -8.49 2.06 10.09
N GLU A 315 -9.53 2.50 10.76
CA GLU A 315 -10.93 2.17 10.43
C GLU A 315 -11.62 3.21 9.53
N LYS A 316 -11.05 4.41 9.38
CA LYS A 316 -11.62 5.49 8.58
C LYS A 316 -11.56 5.17 7.10
N LEU A 317 -12.55 5.66 6.33
CA LEU A 317 -12.64 5.42 4.88
C LEU A 317 -11.47 6.02 4.09
N ASP A 318 -10.86 7.06 4.60
CA ASP A 318 -9.69 7.72 4.02
C ASP A 318 -8.35 7.01 4.34
N GLY A 319 -8.37 5.97 5.20
CA GLY A 319 -7.19 5.20 5.59
C GLY A 319 -6.77 4.15 4.55
N LEU A 320 -6.43 4.57 3.33
CA LEU A 320 -5.93 3.71 2.26
C LEU A 320 -4.80 4.41 1.51
N GLU A 321 -3.66 3.72 1.39
CA GLU A 321 -2.52 4.18 0.61
C GLU A 321 -2.23 3.25 -0.57
N ALA A 322 -1.89 3.81 -1.73
CA ALA A 322 -1.30 3.03 -2.80
C ALA A 322 0.09 2.55 -2.36
N PHE A 323 0.39 1.29 -2.65
CA PHE A 323 1.67 0.70 -2.27
C PHE A 323 2.82 1.30 -3.08
N ASP A 324 3.92 1.60 -2.38
CA ASP A 324 5.17 2.05 -2.98
C ASP A 324 6.34 1.39 -2.23
N ALA A 325 7.11 0.56 -2.94
CA ALA A 325 8.18 -0.23 -2.34
C ALA A 325 9.34 0.64 -1.85
N GLU A 326 9.68 1.72 -2.56
CA GLU A 326 10.76 2.64 -2.18
C GLU A 326 10.40 3.39 -0.89
N ARG A 327 9.17 3.89 -0.81
CA ARG A 327 8.67 4.58 0.40
C ARG A 327 8.64 3.63 1.60
N LEU A 328 8.18 2.40 1.40
CA LEU A 328 8.12 1.43 2.49
C LEU A 328 9.51 1.00 2.95
N ALA A 329 10.45 0.74 2.02
CA ALA A 329 11.84 0.44 2.35
C ALA A 329 12.49 1.60 3.11
N GLY A 330 12.30 2.85 2.68
CA GLY A 330 12.80 4.05 3.38
C GLY A 330 12.25 4.17 4.80
N ARG A 331 10.96 3.87 5.03
CA ARG A 331 10.35 3.83 6.37
C ARG A 331 10.97 2.72 7.25
N ILE A 332 11.15 1.51 6.70
CA ILE A 332 11.79 0.39 7.40
C ILE A 332 13.22 0.75 7.82
N LEU A 333 13.95 1.50 7.00
CA LEU A 333 15.33 1.90 7.30
C LEU A 333 15.45 3.17 8.15
N GLY A 334 14.35 3.73 8.63
CA GLY A 334 14.34 4.95 9.44
C GLY A 334 14.82 6.20 8.69
N GLN A 335 14.83 6.16 7.34
CA GLN A 335 15.23 7.31 6.51
C GLN A 335 14.14 8.38 6.42
N GLY A 336 12.99 8.15 7.06
CA GLY A 336 11.82 9.01 7.00
C GLY A 336 11.09 8.93 5.67
N ASP A 337 9.91 9.51 5.62
CA ASP A 337 9.13 9.64 4.37
C ASP A 337 9.14 11.11 3.93
N VAL A 338 10.29 11.55 3.41
CA VAL A 338 10.47 12.93 2.93
C VAL A 338 9.52 13.22 1.76
N VAL A 339 9.26 12.23 0.91
CA VAL A 339 8.33 12.36 -0.22
C VAL A 339 6.92 12.58 0.32
N ALA A 340 6.49 11.80 1.33
CA ALA A 340 5.20 11.99 1.97
C ALA A 340 5.07 13.38 2.64
N LEU A 341 6.14 13.88 3.23
CA LEU A 341 6.16 15.22 3.83
C LEU A 341 5.96 16.30 2.74
N VAL A 342 6.69 16.20 1.64
CA VAL A 342 6.58 17.14 0.51
C VAL A 342 5.19 17.05 -0.14
N GLU A 343 4.68 15.85 -0.38
CA GLU A 343 3.34 15.66 -0.92
C GLU A 343 2.27 16.25 -0.01
N LYS A 344 2.39 16.04 1.31
CA LYS A 344 1.46 16.61 2.30
C LYS A 344 1.54 18.13 2.35
N ALA A 345 2.74 18.67 2.31
CA ALA A 345 2.94 20.11 2.25
C ALA A 345 2.32 20.69 0.96
N SER A 346 2.58 20.07 -0.18
CA SER A 346 2.04 20.52 -1.48
C SER A 346 0.51 20.44 -1.57
N ALA A 347 -0.10 19.44 -0.91
CA ALA A 347 -1.55 19.29 -0.91
C ALA A 347 -2.29 20.29 -0.01
N LEU A 348 -1.61 20.81 1.00
CA LEU A 348 -2.18 21.74 1.98
C LEU A 348 -1.86 23.21 1.65
N ILE A 349 -0.88 23.44 0.79
CA ILE A 349 -0.50 24.77 0.33
C ILE A 349 -1.27 25.06 -0.96
N ASP A 350 -2.23 25.98 -0.89
CA ASP A 350 -2.78 26.59 -2.11
C ASP A 350 -1.67 27.46 -2.70
N GLU A 351 -1.19 27.08 -3.91
CA GLU A 351 -0.12 27.81 -4.62
C GLU A 351 -0.42 29.31 -4.75
N LYS A 352 -1.70 29.67 -4.91
CA LYS A 352 -2.14 31.06 -5.02
C LYS A 352 -2.04 31.78 -3.67
N GLU A 353 -2.44 31.12 -2.58
CA GLU A 353 -2.32 31.69 -1.24
C GLU A 353 -0.86 31.81 -0.82
N ALA A 354 -0.02 30.81 -1.14
CA ALA A 354 1.42 30.86 -0.88
C ALA A 354 2.12 31.98 -1.65
N ALA A 355 1.79 32.15 -2.94
CA ALA A 355 2.35 33.24 -3.74
C ALA A 355 1.92 34.62 -3.22
N LEU A 356 0.65 34.78 -2.82
CA LEU A 356 0.15 36.01 -2.21
C LEU A 356 0.81 36.32 -0.86
N ALA A 357 1.01 35.29 -0.02
CA ALA A 357 1.69 35.46 1.26
C ALA A 357 3.17 35.84 1.08
N ALA A 358 3.86 35.24 0.10
CA ALA A 358 5.24 35.58 -0.25
C ALA A 358 5.35 37.01 -0.81
N ASP A 359 4.41 37.45 -1.64
CA ASP A 359 4.36 38.82 -2.17
C ASP A 359 4.10 39.85 -1.06
N ARG A 360 3.17 39.57 -0.12
CA ARG A 360 2.91 40.43 1.04
C ARG A 360 4.12 40.50 1.98
N LEU A 361 4.79 39.37 2.21
CA LEU A 361 6.01 39.32 3.03
C LEU A 361 7.14 40.18 2.41
N SER A 362 7.32 40.07 1.08
CA SER A 362 8.36 40.86 0.36
C SER A 362 8.07 42.35 0.36
N LYS A 363 6.79 42.75 0.45
CA LYS A 363 6.31 44.15 0.54
C LYS A 363 6.22 44.68 1.96
N GLY A 364 6.58 43.87 2.99
CA GLY A 364 6.49 44.27 4.40
C GLY A 364 5.06 44.41 4.91
N GLN A 365 4.08 43.80 4.25
CA GLN A 365 2.63 43.86 4.57
C GLN A 365 2.14 42.61 5.29
N PHE A 366 3.04 41.84 5.91
CA PHE A 366 2.69 40.64 6.66
C PHE A 366 2.01 41.01 7.97
N ASP A 367 0.77 40.54 8.20
CA ASP A 367 -0.01 40.86 9.37
C ASP A 367 -0.28 39.63 10.27
N LEU A 368 -1.01 39.85 11.39
CA LEU A 368 -1.37 38.80 12.35
C LEU A 368 -2.31 37.76 11.77
N ASN A 369 -3.10 38.10 10.75
CA ASN A 369 -3.99 37.16 10.08
C ASN A 369 -3.17 36.23 9.17
N ASP A 370 -2.16 36.76 8.49
CA ASP A 370 -1.22 35.96 7.72
C ASP A 370 -0.47 34.96 8.61
N LEU A 371 -0.05 35.40 9.80
CA LEU A 371 0.57 34.53 10.81
C LEU A 371 -0.40 33.46 11.32
N ALA A 372 -1.66 33.82 11.62
CA ALA A 372 -2.68 32.88 12.07
C ALA A 372 -2.98 31.83 11.00
N ASN A 373 -3.05 32.22 9.72
CA ASN A 373 -3.24 31.30 8.60
C ASN A 373 -2.07 30.33 8.45
N GLN A 374 -0.82 30.81 8.58
CA GLN A 374 0.37 29.94 8.55
C GLN A 374 0.40 28.95 9.71
N LEU A 375 0.08 29.40 10.93
CA LEU A 375 -0.02 28.51 12.09
C LEU A 375 -1.16 27.50 11.93
N GLY A 376 -2.28 27.90 11.34
CA GLY A 376 -3.39 27.01 11.00
C GLY A 376 -2.99 25.94 9.97
N GLN A 377 -2.23 26.29 8.94
CA GLN A 377 -1.69 25.36 7.96
C GLN A 377 -0.67 24.41 8.60
N MET A 378 0.22 24.90 9.47
CA MET A 378 1.14 24.04 10.24
C MET A 378 0.39 23.07 11.18
N SER A 379 -0.70 23.50 11.78
CA SER A 379 -1.56 22.62 12.60
C SER A 379 -2.20 21.50 11.78
N LYS A 380 -2.65 21.79 10.56
CA LYS A 380 -3.19 20.78 9.59
C LYS A 380 -2.12 19.78 9.14
N LEU A 381 -0.85 20.15 9.14
CA LEU A 381 0.29 19.26 8.89
C LEU A 381 0.59 18.30 10.06
N GLY A 382 -0.24 18.30 11.10
CA GLY A 382 -0.03 17.49 12.32
C GLY A 382 0.81 18.20 13.38
N GLY A 383 0.95 19.52 13.25
CA GLY A 383 1.75 20.36 14.15
C GLY A 383 3.25 20.02 14.11
N MET A 384 4.02 20.62 15.02
CA MET A 384 5.47 20.39 15.13
C MET A 384 5.80 18.88 15.36
N GLY A 385 4.96 18.16 16.12
CA GLY A 385 5.15 16.73 16.39
C GLY A 385 4.95 15.83 15.18
N GLY A 386 4.03 16.16 14.27
CA GLY A 386 3.81 15.43 13.03
C GLY A 386 4.94 15.64 12.03
N ILE A 387 5.43 16.88 11.92
CA ILE A 387 6.55 17.23 11.03
C ILE A 387 7.85 16.56 11.53
N MET A 388 8.12 16.60 12.84
CA MET A 388 9.32 15.98 13.43
C MET A 388 9.36 14.45 13.23
N LYS A 389 8.23 13.76 13.21
CA LYS A 389 8.17 12.31 12.97
C LYS A 389 8.51 11.92 11.51
N LEU A 390 8.31 12.83 10.57
CA LEU A 390 8.55 12.61 9.14
C LEU A 390 9.99 12.99 8.72
N MET A 391 10.73 13.71 9.60
CA MET A 391 12.10 14.13 9.31
C MET A 391 13.10 13.02 9.66
N PRO A 392 14.07 12.73 8.77
CA PRO A 392 15.12 11.74 9.01
C PRO A 392 15.92 12.07 10.28
N GLY A 393 16.09 11.07 11.16
CA GLY A 393 16.98 11.19 12.34
C GLY A 393 16.43 11.93 13.56
N MET A 394 15.24 12.54 13.50
CA MET A 394 14.70 13.34 14.62
C MET A 394 13.85 12.52 15.63
N GLY A 395 13.51 11.28 15.32
CA GLY A 395 12.76 10.40 16.24
C GLY A 395 13.50 10.08 17.56
N LYS A 396 14.81 10.31 17.61
CA LYS A 396 15.66 10.03 18.80
C LYS A 396 15.75 11.21 19.81
N MET A 397 15.14 12.37 19.54
CA MET A 397 15.23 13.55 20.44
C MET A 397 14.13 13.60 21.52
N LYS A 398 13.37 12.52 21.75
CA LYS A 398 12.48 12.37 22.90
C LYS A 398 13.12 11.44 23.93
N LYS A 399 14.04 11.96 24.71
CA LYS A 399 14.33 11.51 26.08
C LYS A 399 14.70 12.71 26.92
#